data_06d71a99778f0ce38e703211c56321e6
#
_entry.id   06d71a99778f0ce38e703211c56321e6
#
_cell.length_a   1.000
_cell.length_b   1.000
_cell.length_c   1.000
_cell.angle_alpha   90.00
_cell.angle_beta   90.00
_cell.angle_gamma   90.00
#
_symmetry.space_group_name_H-M   'P 1'
#
loop_
_entity.id
_entity.type
_entity.pdbx_description
1 polymer ?
#
loop_
_entity_poly.entity_id
_entity_poly.type
_entity_poly.pdbx_seq_one_letter_code
_entity_poly.pdbx_strand_id
1 'polypeptide(L)'
;MQTLKDSFGRTFPYIRLSVTDVCNFKCGYCLPNGYQIDKSDNRKFLHLDEIRRLAKALSELGVSKVRLTGGEPTVRKDFFDIVKTIKENSGIKKTVITTNGYHLDKIAYKIKDSGLDGINISIDSLNKETFKKVTSHDRLDEILRGIQVPVSYTHLTLPTKA
;
A
#
# COMPACT_ATOMS: atom_id res chain seq x y z
N MET A 1 13.81 12.42 -22.63
CA MET A 1 13.56 11.43 -21.54
C MET A 1 12.95 10.19 -22.15
N GLN A 2 13.51 9.02 -21.85
CA GLN A 2 12.86 7.76 -22.21
C GLN A 2 11.62 7.61 -21.32
N THR A 3 10.48 7.23 -21.93
CA THR A 3 9.24 6.96 -21.18
C THR A 3 8.91 5.48 -21.27
N LEU A 4 8.45 4.90 -20.19
CA LEU A 4 7.98 3.52 -20.16
C LEU A 4 6.75 3.41 -21.08
N LYS A 5 6.90 2.71 -22.21
CA LYS A 5 5.86 2.53 -23.23
C LYS A 5 5.73 1.06 -23.61
N ASP A 6 4.52 0.64 -23.96
CA ASP A 6 4.31 -0.66 -24.60
C ASP A 6 4.42 -0.56 -26.15
N SER A 7 4.26 -1.69 -26.82
CA SER A 7 4.27 -1.78 -28.28
C SER A 7 3.13 -1.02 -28.97
N PHE A 8 2.08 -0.63 -28.22
CA PHE A 8 0.94 0.15 -28.71
C PHE A 8 1.09 1.65 -28.46
N GLY A 9 2.24 2.11 -27.93
CA GLY A 9 2.52 3.51 -27.65
C GLY A 9 1.90 4.04 -26.35
N ARG A 10 1.28 3.19 -25.51
CA ARG A 10 0.72 3.61 -24.22
C ARG A 10 1.87 3.86 -23.24
N THR A 11 1.80 4.98 -22.51
CA THR A 11 2.77 5.33 -21.48
C THR A 11 2.30 4.91 -20.11
N PHE A 12 3.23 4.53 -19.22
CA PHE A 12 2.93 4.08 -17.86
C PHE A 12 3.52 5.03 -16.82
N PRO A 13 2.86 6.19 -16.57
CA PRO A 13 3.31 7.14 -15.55
C PRO A 13 2.99 6.68 -14.12
N TYR A 14 2.27 5.58 -13.96
CA TYR A 14 1.78 5.02 -12.71
C TYR A 14 2.16 3.56 -12.56
N ILE A 15 2.77 3.23 -11.42
CA ILE A 15 3.16 1.86 -11.05
C ILE A 15 2.57 1.47 -9.71
N ARG A 16 2.17 0.20 -9.60
CA ARG A 16 1.85 -0.45 -8.33
C ARG A 16 3.04 -1.31 -7.93
N LEU A 17 3.60 -1.04 -6.75
CA LEU A 17 4.75 -1.75 -6.20
C LEU A 17 4.29 -2.54 -4.98
N SER A 18 4.28 -3.88 -5.10
CA SER A 18 4.10 -4.78 -3.97
C SER A 18 5.41 -4.83 -3.17
N VAL A 19 5.36 -4.44 -1.90
CA VAL A 19 6.55 -4.42 -1.01
C VAL A 19 6.60 -5.60 -0.07
N THR A 20 5.52 -6.38 0.01
CA THR A 20 5.41 -7.60 0.82
C THR A 20 4.25 -8.46 0.34
N ASP A 21 4.31 -9.75 0.56
CA ASP A 21 3.18 -10.69 0.41
C ASP A 21 2.49 -11.00 1.76
N VAL A 22 3.12 -10.60 2.88
CA VAL A 22 2.56 -10.77 4.22
C VAL A 22 1.29 -9.94 4.37
N CYS A 23 0.23 -10.55 4.89
CA CYS A 23 -1.01 -9.88 5.25
C CYS A 23 -1.45 -10.31 6.64
N ASN A 24 -2.02 -9.38 7.38
CA ASN A 24 -2.60 -9.63 8.70
C ASN A 24 -4.11 -9.95 8.65
N PHE A 25 -4.73 -9.97 7.45
CA PHE A 25 -6.09 -10.47 7.22
C PHE A 25 -6.09 -11.87 6.61
N LYS A 26 -7.25 -12.55 6.72
CA LYS A 26 -7.53 -13.87 6.15
C LYS A 26 -8.78 -13.79 5.29
N CYS A 27 -8.77 -12.87 4.31
CA CYS A 27 -9.93 -12.68 3.43
C CYS A 27 -10.16 -13.93 2.59
N GLY A 28 -11.39 -14.46 2.64
CA GLY A 28 -11.74 -15.73 2.03
C GLY A 28 -11.50 -15.79 0.52
N TYR A 29 -11.55 -14.66 -0.17
CA TYR A 29 -11.28 -14.56 -1.61
C TYR A 29 -9.81 -14.32 -1.98
N CYS A 30 -8.93 -14.02 -0.99
CA CYS A 30 -7.52 -13.65 -1.23
C CYS A 30 -6.56 -14.61 -0.53
N LEU A 31 -6.60 -14.67 0.79
CA LEU A 31 -5.75 -15.52 1.64
C LEU A 31 -6.62 -16.28 2.65
N PRO A 32 -7.42 -17.27 2.22
CA PRO A 32 -8.39 -17.93 3.10
C PRO A 32 -7.75 -18.62 4.32
N ASN A 33 -6.52 -19.11 4.16
CA ASN A 33 -5.76 -19.75 5.23
C ASN A 33 -4.83 -18.76 5.98
N GLY A 34 -4.91 -17.45 5.66
CA GLY A 34 -3.98 -16.45 6.13
C GLY A 34 -2.59 -16.61 5.48
N TYR A 35 -1.69 -15.67 5.79
CA TYR A 35 -0.32 -15.76 5.31
C TYR A 35 0.39 -16.96 5.93
N GLN A 36 0.96 -17.80 5.10
CA GLN A 36 1.74 -18.98 5.51
C GLN A 36 3.21 -18.74 5.21
N ILE A 37 4.06 -18.94 6.20
CA ILE A 37 5.50 -18.87 6.01
C ILE A 37 5.94 -20.18 5.36
N ASP A 38 6.31 -20.13 4.10
CA ASP A 38 6.98 -21.25 3.45
C ASP A 38 8.49 -21.22 3.81
N LYS A 39 8.90 -22.16 4.63
CA LYS A 39 10.32 -22.27 5.06
C LYS A 39 11.26 -22.66 3.92
N SER A 40 10.73 -23.20 2.83
CA SER A 40 11.51 -23.55 1.63
C SER A 40 11.68 -22.36 0.68
N ASP A 41 10.91 -21.30 0.87
CA ASP A 41 10.95 -20.09 0.03
C ASP A 41 12.15 -19.22 0.42
N ASN A 42 13.12 -19.18 -0.47
CA ASN A 42 14.32 -18.35 -0.31
C ASN A 42 14.15 -16.90 -0.81
N ARG A 43 12.94 -16.52 -1.28
CA ARG A 43 12.68 -15.15 -1.72
C ARG A 43 12.78 -14.20 -0.54
N LYS A 44 13.40 -13.06 -0.78
CA LYS A 44 13.52 -11.97 0.19
C LYS A 44 12.79 -10.75 -0.35
N PHE A 45 12.21 -9.98 0.54
CA PHE A 45 11.67 -8.68 0.17
C PHE A 45 12.80 -7.74 -0.21
N LEU A 46 12.54 -6.85 -1.17
CA LEU A 46 13.50 -5.83 -1.55
C LEU A 46 13.95 -5.02 -0.33
N HIS A 47 15.26 -4.84 -0.20
CA HIS A 47 15.85 -3.94 0.79
C HIS A 47 15.73 -2.47 0.35
N LEU A 48 15.92 -1.54 1.28
CA LEU A 48 15.80 -0.10 1.00
C LEU A 48 16.68 0.36 -0.15
N ASP A 49 17.91 -0.16 -0.27
CA ASP A 49 18.82 0.19 -1.36
C ASP A 49 18.35 -0.31 -2.73
N GLU A 50 17.69 -1.47 -2.77
CA GLU A 50 17.09 -1.99 -3.99
C GLU A 50 15.88 -1.17 -4.39
N ILE A 51 15.04 -0.80 -3.41
CA ILE A 51 13.90 0.10 -3.62
C ILE A 51 14.37 1.47 -4.11
N ARG A 52 15.47 2.01 -3.56
CA ARG A 52 16.06 3.27 -4.02
C ARG A 52 16.49 3.19 -5.49
N ARG A 53 17.21 2.13 -5.87
CA ARG A 53 17.61 1.91 -7.27
C ARG A 53 16.42 1.76 -8.20
N LEU A 54 15.41 0.98 -7.77
CA LEU A 54 14.18 0.79 -8.53
C LEU A 54 13.42 2.10 -8.72
N ALA A 55 13.22 2.88 -7.64
CA ALA A 55 12.53 4.17 -7.69
C ALA A 55 13.26 5.17 -8.61
N LYS A 56 14.60 5.19 -8.57
CA LYS A 56 15.42 6.00 -9.49
C LYS A 56 15.18 5.60 -10.94
N ALA A 57 15.30 4.32 -11.27
CA ALA A 57 15.07 3.81 -12.62
C ALA A 57 13.65 4.12 -13.13
N LEU A 58 12.64 3.91 -12.30
CA LEU A 58 11.24 4.22 -12.63
C LEU A 58 11.05 5.73 -12.89
N SER A 59 11.67 6.57 -12.08
CA SER A 59 11.65 8.03 -12.25
C SER A 59 12.28 8.46 -13.60
N GLU A 60 13.42 7.88 -13.95
CA GLU A 60 14.11 8.13 -15.22
C GLU A 60 13.29 7.66 -16.43
N LEU A 61 12.47 6.63 -16.27
CA LEU A 61 11.52 6.12 -17.27
C LEU A 61 10.17 6.87 -17.28
N GLY A 62 10.06 8.01 -16.58
CA GLY A 62 8.89 8.87 -16.60
C GLY A 62 7.73 8.42 -15.70
N VAL A 63 7.95 7.46 -14.79
CA VAL A 63 6.98 7.14 -13.76
C VAL A 63 6.91 8.28 -12.76
N SER A 64 5.71 8.84 -12.58
CA SER A 64 5.46 10.00 -11.70
C SER A 64 4.59 9.66 -10.48
N LYS A 65 3.97 8.48 -10.49
CA LYS A 65 3.12 8.01 -9.39
C LYS A 65 3.45 6.57 -9.03
N VAL A 66 3.70 6.33 -7.75
CA VAL A 66 3.89 4.99 -7.19
C VAL A 66 2.79 4.71 -6.16
N ARG A 67 2.16 3.55 -6.28
CA ARG A 67 1.24 3.02 -5.28
C ARG A 67 1.89 1.84 -4.57
N LEU A 68 2.14 2.00 -3.27
CA LEU A 68 2.59 0.91 -2.44
C LEU A 68 1.42 -0.01 -2.10
N THR A 69 1.67 -1.29 -2.24
CA THR A 69 0.69 -2.36 -2.01
C THR A 69 1.44 -3.62 -1.54
N GLY A 70 0.74 -4.75 -1.53
CA GLY A 70 1.33 -6.04 -1.17
C GLY A 70 0.23 -6.98 -0.73
N GLY A 71 0.51 -7.83 0.26
CA GLY A 71 -0.51 -8.32 1.17
C GLY A 71 -1.05 -7.12 1.95
N GLU A 72 -0.42 -6.77 3.06
CA GLU A 72 -0.67 -5.50 3.76
C GLU A 72 0.66 -4.74 3.94
N PRO A 73 0.91 -3.64 3.22
CA PRO A 73 2.22 -2.98 3.24
C PRO A 73 2.61 -2.43 4.62
N THR A 74 1.64 -2.06 5.46
CA THR A 74 1.92 -1.49 6.80
C THR A 74 2.41 -2.53 7.83
N VAL A 75 2.39 -3.83 7.50
CA VAL A 75 3.01 -4.85 8.37
C VAL A 75 4.54 -4.87 8.24
N ARG A 76 5.10 -4.28 7.18
CA ARG A 76 6.55 -4.12 7.05
C ARG A 76 7.06 -3.10 8.06
N LYS A 77 8.07 -3.49 8.84
CA LYS A 77 8.64 -2.63 9.89
C LYS A 77 9.28 -1.35 9.33
N ASP A 78 9.90 -1.46 8.15
CA ASP A 78 10.57 -0.37 7.43
C ASP A 78 9.66 0.33 6.41
N PHE A 79 8.33 0.16 6.50
CA PHE A 79 7.37 0.74 5.55
C PHE A 79 7.54 2.25 5.36
N PHE A 80 7.70 3.01 6.44
CA PHE A 80 7.86 4.47 6.36
C PHE A 80 9.20 4.88 5.77
N ASP A 81 10.25 4.08 5.96
CA ASP A 81 11.55 4.32 5.32
C ASP A 81 11.47 4.05 3.82
N ILE A 82 10.67 3.04 3.40
CA ILE A 82 10.37 2.80 1.99
C ILE A 82 9.68 4.02 1.37
N VAL A 83 8.66 4.58 2.04
CA VAL A 83 7.97 5.78 1.56
C VAL A 83 8.94 6.93 1.35
N LYS A 84 9.76 7.23 2.37
CA LYS A 84 10.78 8.29 2.31
C LYS A 84 11.78 8.05 1.17
N THR A 85 12.29 6.82 1.05
CA THR A 85 13.23 6.43 -0.01
C THR A 85 12.67 6.69 -1.41
N ILE A 86 11.38 6.40 -1.62
CA ILE A 86 10.72 6.67 -2.92
C ILE A 86 10.57 8.18 -3.13
N LYS A 87 10.18 8.92 -2.10
CA LYS A 87 9.98 10.39 -2.16
C LYS A 87 11.28 11.18 -2.40
N GLU A 88 12.45 10.62 -2.08
CA GLU A 88 13.75 11.21 -2.41
C GLU A 88 13.96 11.40 -3.92
N ASN A 89 13.23 10.67 -4.77
CA ASN A 89 13.31 10.79 -6.21
C ASN A 89 12.39 11.89 -6.75
N SER A 90 12.96 12.97 -7.24
CA SER A 90 12.22 14.17 -7.69
C SER A 90 11.23 13.91 -8.84
N GLY A 91 11.43 12.88 -9.65
CA GLY A 91 10.50 12.47 -10.71
C GLY A 91 9.23 11.79 -10.19
N ILE A 92 9.27 11.16 -9.00
CA ILE A 92 8.09 10.57 -8.36
C ILE A 92 7.29 11.68 -7.67
N LYS A 93 6.26 12.17 -8.32
CA LYS A 93 5.41 13.28 -7.83
C LYS A 93 4.39 12.84 -6.78
N LYS A 94 3.92 11.59 -6.86
CA LYS A 94 2.91 11.05 -5.92
C LYS A 94 3.28 9.65 -5.45
N THR A 95 3.31 9.48 -4.13
CA THR A 95 3.44 8.19 -3.45
C THR A 95 2.19 7.94 -2.63
N VAL A 96 1.45 6.91 -2.96
CA VAL A 96 0.18 6.56 -2.30
C VAL A 96 0.23 5.12 -1.81
N ILE A 97 -0.62 4.78 -0.84
CA ILE A 97 -0.74 3.42 -0.29
C ILE A 97 -2.13 2.84 -0.55
N THR A 98 -2.21 1.52 -0.73
CA THR A 98 -3.44 0.76 -0.51
C THR A 98 -3.25 -0.12 0.70
N THR A 99 -4.14 -0.02 1.68
CA THR A 99 -4.09 -0.72 2.97
C THR A 99 -5.47 -1.25 3.36
N ASN A 100 -5.50 -2.30 4.15
CA ASN A 100 -6.71 -2.79 4.79
C ASN A 100 -7.11 -1.97 6.03
N GLY A 101 -6.26 -1.02 6.45
CA GLY A 101 -6.53 -0.10 7.56
C GLY A 101 -6.39 -0.70 8.96
N TYR A 102 -5.94 -1.94 9.11
CA TYR A 102 -5.91 -2.67 10.38
C TYR A 102 -5.25 -1.91 11.55
N HIS A 103 -4.18 -1.16 11.26
CA HIS A 103 -3.43 -0.38 12.26
C HIS A 103 -3.52 1.13 12.04
N LEU A 104 -4.50 1.58 11.26
CA LEU A 104 -4.56 2.98 10.81
C LEU A 104 -4.61 3.96 11.97
N ASP A 105 -5.34 3.64 13.04
CA ASP A 105 -5.43 4.40 14.27
C ASP A 105 -4.05 4.65 14.93
N LYS A 106 -3.17 3.64 14.87
CA LYS A 106 -1.84 3.67 15.50
C LYS A 106 -0.78 4.37 14.65
N ILE A 107 -0.94 4.33 13.33
CA ILE A 107 0.07 4.82 12.39
C ILE A 107 -0.28 6.15 11.74
N ALA A 108 -1.48 6.70 12.01
CA ALA A 108 -1.97 7.92 11.37
C ALA A 108 -0.99 9.10 11.45
N TYR A 109 -0.39 9.33 12.61
CA TYR A 109 0.61 10.39 12.79
C TYR A 109 1.88 10.15 11.95
N LYS A 110 2.36 8.89 11.91
CA LYS A 110 3.54 8.53 11.09
C LYS A 110 3.26 8.67 9.59
N ILE A 111 2.01 8.42 9.17
CA ILE A 111 1.59 8.62 7.78
C ILE A 111 1.75 10.09 7.39
N LYS A 112 1.30 11.01 8.24
CA LYS A 112 1.45 12.46 8.01
C LYS A 112 2.91 12.84 7.81
N ASP A 113 3.80 12.35 8.68
CA ASP A 113 5.22 12.73 8.67
C ASP A 113 6.03 12.00 7.59
N SER A 114 5.47 10.93 6.99
CA SER A 114 6.17 10.13 5.98
C SER A 114 6.24 10.77 4.60
N GLY A 115 5.39 11.77 4.32
CA GLY A 115 5.25 12.38 3.00
C GLY A 115 4.37 11.60 2.03
N LEU A 116 3.54 10.65 2.50
CA LEU A 116 2.51 10.01 1.68
C LEU A 116 1.52 11.06 1.15
N ASP A 117 1.22 10.98 -0.15
CA ASP A 117 0.31 11.90 -0.83
C ASP A 117 -1.15 11.41 -0.82
N GLY A 118 -1.40 10.18 -0.38
CA GLY A 118 -2.76 9.66 -0.29
C GLY A 118 -2.83 8.23 0.21
N ILE A 119 -4.00 7.87 0.73
CA ILE A 119 -4.30 6.56 1.29
C ILE A 119 -5.58 6.03 0.64
N ASN A 120 -5.53 4.80 0.16
CA ASN A 120 -6.72 4.03 -0.22
C ASN A 120 -6.94 2.95 0.83
N ILE A 121 -8.10 2.95 1.45
CA ILE A 121 -8.45 1.94 2.45
C ILE A 121 -9.43 0.96 1.81
N SER A 122 -9.07 -0.32 1.81
CA SER A 122 -9.90 -1.40 1.27
C SER A 122 -10.84 -1.90 2.37
N ILE A 123 -12.14 -1.63 2.23
CA ILE A 123 -13.19 -2.10 3.13
C ILE A 123 -14.23 -2.82 2.27
N ASP A 124 -14.39 -4.13 2.50
CA ASP A 124 -15.31 -4.96 1.69
C ASP A 124 -16.78 -4.75 2.08
N SER A 125 -17.05 -4.34 3.33
CA SER A 125 -18.41 -4.09 3.80
C SER A 125 -18.39 -3.16 5.00
N LEU A 126 -19.40 -2.28 5.09
CA LEU A 126 -19.68 -1.48 6.28
C LEU A 126 -20.61 -2.21 7.30
N ASN A 127 -21.13 -3.36 6.93
CA ASN A 127 -21.82 -4.25 7.86
C ASN A 127 -20.79 -5.11 8.59
N LYS A 128 -20.81 -5.07 9.94
CA LYS A 128 -19.82 -5.75 10.80
C LYS A 128 -19.77 -7.27 10.59
N GLU A 129 -20.92 -7.90 10.51
CA GLU A 129 -21.01 -9.36 10.36
C GLU A 129 -20.45 -9.78 8.99
N THR A 130 -20.82 -9.06 7.93
CA THR A 130 -20.31 -9.30 6.59
C THR A 130 -18.81 -9.04 6.52
N PHE A 131 -18.33 -7.95 7.10
CA PHE A 131 -16.89 -7.63 7.17
C PHE A 131 -16.13 -8.75 7.89
N LYS A 132 -16.60 -9.17 9.06
CA LYS A 132 -16.00 -10.26 9.82
C LYS A 132 -16.00 -11.57 9.05
N LYS A 133 -17.10 -11.89 8.37
CA LYS A 133 -17.21 -13.10 7.53
C LYS A 133 -16.22 -13.08 6.37
N VAL A 134 -16.04 -11.94 5.71
CA VAL A 134 -15.15 -11.81 4.55
C VAL A 134 -13.67 -11.79 4.97
N THR A 135 -13.32 -11.01 6.01
CA THR A 135 -11.92 -10.76 6.41
C THR A 135 -11.41 -11.70 7.49
N SER A 136 -12.31 -12.45 8.15
CA SER A 136 -12.05 -13.25 9.37
C SER A 136 -11.58 -12.41 10.57
N HIS A 137 -11.86 -11.10 10.56
CA HIS A 137 -11.46 -10.16 11.62
C HIS A 137 -12.62 -9.23 12.03
N ASP A 138 -12.75 -9.01 13.32
CA ASP A 138 -13.75 -8.11 13.93
C ASP A 138 -13.10 -6.76 14.24
N ARG A 139 -12.74 -6.00 13.18
CA ARG A 139 -11.95 -4.77 13.28
C ARG A 139 -12.55 -3.55 12.58
N LEU A 140 -13.77 -3.68 12.07
CA LEU A 140 -14.37 -2.61 11.27
C LEU A 140 -14.44 -1.28 12.02
N ASP A 141 -14.89 -1.29 13.29
CA ASP A 141 -15.03 -0.06 14.09
C ASP A 141 -13.70 0.63 14.35
N GLU A 142 -12.63 -0.14 14.56
CA GLU A 142 -11.29 0.39 14.79
C GLU A 142 -10.74 1.01 13.51
N ILE A 143 -10.98 0.37 12.36
CA ILE A 143 -10.63 0.90 11.05
C ILE A 143 -11.38 2.20 10.78
N LEU A 144 -12.71 2.23 11.03
CA LEU A 144 -13.52 3.42 10.83
C LEU A 144 -13.08 4.58 11.73
N ARG A 145 -12.76 4.31 13.00
CA ARG A 145 -12.15 5.33 13.89
C ARG A 145 -10.81 5.80 13.37
N GLY A 146 -9.98 4.86 12.90
CA GLY A 146 -8.68 5.19 12.31
C GLY A 146 -8.76 6.09 11.08
N ILE A 147 -9.84 6.03 10.31
CA ILE A 147 -10.09 6.88 9.14
C ILE A 147 -10.33 8.35 9.57
N GLN A 148 -10.95 8.58 10.70
CA GLN A 148 -11.27 9.94 11.17
C GLN A 148 -10.01 10.77 11.46
N VAL A 149 -8.92 10.13 11.85
CA VAL A 149 -7.65 10.81 12.15
C VAL A 149 -6.94 11.31 10.90
N PRO A 150 -6.77 10.53 9.81
CA PRO A 150 -6.14 10.99 8.58
C PRO A 150 -7.00 11.96 7.76
N VAL A 151 -8.33 11.91 7.85
CA VAL A 151 -9.24 12.80 7.09
C VAL A 151 -8.92 14.28 7.33
N SER A 152 -8.43 14.63 8.52
CA SER A 152 -8.01 16.00 8.83
C SER A 152 -6.70 16.40 8.13
N TYR A 153 -5.98 15.46 7.47
CA TYR A 153 -4.59 15.70 7.01
C TYR A 153 -4.27 15.21 5.59
N THR A 154 -5.10 14.37 4.94
CA THR A 154 -4.82 13.80 3.61
C THR A 154 -6.10 13.58 2.79
N HIS A 155 -5.98 13.60 1.45
CA HIS A 155 -7.07 13.20 0.57
C HIS A 155 -7.31 11.68 0.67
N LEU A 156 -8.36 11.29 1.39
CA LEU A 156 -8.85 9.92 1.44
C LEU A 156 -9.73 9.63 0.22
N THR A 157 -9.41 8.54 -0.49
CA THR A 157 -10.34 7.95 -1.45
C THR A 157 -10.76 6.58 -0.92
N LEU A 158 -12.05 6.44 -0.60
CA LEU A 158 -12.67 5.14 -0.35
C LEU A 158 -13.06 4.57 -1.72
N PRO A 159 -12.59 3.37 -2.12
CA PRO A 159 -13.18 2.68 -3.24
C PRO A 159 -14.56 2.20 -2.80
N THR A 160 -15.60 2.92 -3.16
CA THR A 160 -16.98 2.42 -3.13
C THR A 160 -17.13 1.43 -4.26
N LYS A 161 -17.15 0.14 -3.96
CA LYS A 161 -17.81 -0.83 -4.82
C LYS A 161 -19.30 -0.73 -4.50
N ALA A 162 -20.05 -0.19 -5.46
CA ALA A 162 -21.49 -0.41 -5.55
C ALA A 162 -21.78 -1.87 -5.84
#